data_2a8957525d207edbd9dcaaca42c831d0
#
_entry.id   2a8957525d207edbd9dcaaca42c831d0
#
_cell.length_a   1.000
_cell.length_b   1.000
_cell.length_c   1.000
_cell.angle_alpha   90.00
_cell.angle_beta   90.00
_cell.angle_gamma   90.00
#
_symmetry.space_group_name_H-M   'P 1'
#
loop_
_entity.id
_entity.type
_entity.pdbx_description
1 polymer ?
#
loop_
_entity_poly.entity_id
_entity_poly.type
_entity_poly.pdbx_seq_one_letter_code
_entity_poly.pdbx_strand_id
1 'polypeptide(L)'
;SYVENYKDFDCYCIKNEEMDSYRVYVKYNMKLKNIESWVPCLTKYYVKITSEGKYVIYFSALDNSEVEFINLADKNEEIQKLKQEVNKSMSDILEKDATFKQYYQKMQKEIKAAANGESSSASPAASAANNGTAVPSTAPSTAPSSVPSASSAPAAN
;
A
#
# COMPACT_ATOMS: atom_id res chain seq x y z
N SER A 1 -13.36 -13.80 -1.31
CA SER A 1 -11.94 -13.48 -1.49
C SER A 1 -11.37 -14.28 -2.65
N TYR A 2 -10.60 -13.66 -3.52
CA TYR A 2 -9.86 -14.34 -4.59
C TYR A 2 -8.53 -14.92 -4.10
N VAL A 3 -8.10 -14.55 -2.91
CA VAL A 3 -6.85 -15.03 -2.29
C VAL A 3 -7.14 -16.22 -1.41
N GLU A 4 -6.32 -17.26 -1.54
CA GLU A 4 -6.36 -18.48 -0.73
C GLU A 4 -5.36 -18.41 0.43
N ASN A 5 -4.13 -17.96 0.17
CA ASN A 5 -3.07 -18.00 1.17
C ASN A 5 -1.94 -17.00 0.87
N TYR A 6 -1.11 -16.76 1.88
CA TYR A 6 0.11 -15.96 1.83
C TYR A 6 1.25 -16.71 2.49
N LYS A 7 2.48 -16.51 2.01
CA LYS A 7 3.69 -17.10 2.60
C LYS A 7 4.95 -16.26 2.30
N ASP A 8 6.06 -16.66 2.90
CA ASP A 8 7.41 -16.13 2.63
C ASP A 8 7.47 -14.61 2.84
N PHE A 9 7.07 -14.16 4.02
CA PHE A 9 7.08 -12.73 4.37
C PHE A 9 8.49 -12.27 4.77
N ASP A 10 8.99 -11.27 4.03
CA ASP A 10 10.23 -10.54 4.35
C ASP A 10 9.93 -9.05 4.50
N CYS A 11 10.41 -8.43 5.58
CA CYS A 11 10.21 -7.01 5.86
C CYS A 11 11.53 -6.25 5.77
N TYR A 12 11.53 -5.17 5.01
CA TYR A 12 12.66 -4.25 4.85
C TYR A 12 12.23 -2.87 5.35
N CYS A 13 12.95 -2.31 6.31
CA CYS A 13 12.60 -1.05 6.95
C CYS A 13 13.71 -0.03 6.75
N ILE A 14 13.37 1.14 6.24
CA ILE A 14 14.25 2.31 6.20
C ILE A 14 13.72 3.33 7.19
N LYS A 15 14.53 3.66 8.20
CA LYS A 15 14.20 4.64 9.22
C LYS A 15 14.45 6.05 8.70
N ASN A 16 13.56 6.96 9.04
CA ASN A 16 13.82 8.39 8.96
C ASN A 16 14.48 8.84 10.28
N GLU A 17 15.72 9.32 10.21
CA GLU A 17 16.45 9.70 11.41
C GLU A 17 16.00 11.05 12.00
N GLU A 18 15.35 11.88 11.19
CA GLU A 18 14.87 13.20 11.61
C GLU A 18 13.43 13.17 12.13
N MET A 19 12.67 12.17 11.73
CA MET A 19 11.26 11.98 12.13
C MET A 19 11.07 10.56 12.63
N ASP A 20 10.31 10.35 13.69
CA ASP A 20 10.00 9.02 14.20
C ASP A 20 9.08 8.25 13.24
N SER A 21 9.65 7.89 12.08
CA SER A 21 8.93 7.23 11.00
C SER A 21 9.80 6.25 10.21
N TYR A 22 9.13 5.37 9.48
CA TYR A 22 9.75 4.33 8.67
C TYR A 22 9.07 4.21 7.32
N ARG A 23 9.87 3.94 6.29
CA ARG A 23 9.38 3.36 5.04
C ARG A 23 9.56 1.85 5.12
N VAL A 24 8.45 1.11 5.08
CA VAL A 24 8.42 -0.35 5.24
C VAL A 24 8.02 -0.99 3.92
N TYR A 25 8.79 -1.98 3.49
CA TYR A 25 8.53 -2.80 2.32
C TYR A 25 8.30 -4.23 2.80
N VAL A 26 7.19 -4.82 2.38
CA VAL A 26 6.85 -6.20 2.70
C VAL A 26 6.80 -7.00 1.42
N LYS A 27 7.77 -7.90 1.25
CA LYS A 27 7.80 -8.89 0.18
C LYS A 27 7.09 -10.15 0.69
N TYR A 28 6.24 -10.73 -0.12
CA TYR A 28 5.56 -11.99 0.19
C TYR A 28 5.09 -12.68 -1.08
N ASN A 29 4.71 -13.94 -0.95
CA ASN A 29 4.08 -14.69 -2.00
C ASN A 29 2.60 -14.89 -1.70
N MET A 30 1.75 -14.67 -2.70
CA MET A 30 0.30 -14.79 -2.61
C MET A 30 -0.21 -15.94 -3.48
N LYS A 31 -1.07 -16.78 -2.93
CA LYS A 31 -1.77 -17.84 -3.66
C LYS A 31 -3.15 -17.33 -4.05
N LEU A 32 -3.45 -17.35 -5.35
CA LEU A 32 -4.77 -17.02 -5.88
C LEU A 32 -5.55 -18.28 -6.19
N LYS A 33 -6.88 -18.22 -6.08
CA LYS A 33 -7.78 -19.30 -6.45
C LYS A 33 -7.65 -19.64 -7.92
N ASN A 34 -7.56 -20.92 -8.23
CA ASN A 34 -7.42 -21.44 -9.60
C ASN A 34 -6.14 -21.00 -10.33
N ILE A 35 -5.13 -20.50 -9.63
CA ILE A 35 -3.80 -20.18 -10.15
C ILE A 35 -2.81 -21.13 -9.50
N GLU A 36 -2.02 -21.87 -10.28
CA GLU A 36 -1.06 -22.82 -9.72
C GLU A 36 0.16 -22.13 -9.12
N SER A 37 0.60 -21.04 -9.74
CA SER A 37 1.76 -20.30 -9.32
C SER A 37 1.52 -19.49 -8.05
N TRP A 38 2.57 -19.36 -7.23
CA TRP A 38 2.64 -18.37 -6.16
C TRP A 38 3.07 -17.03 -6.73
N VAL A 39 2.27 -16.00 -6.52
CA VAL A 39 2.47 -14.67 -7.09
C VAL A 39 3.31 -13.83 -6.16
N PRO A 40 4.52 -13.38 -6.57
CA PRO A 40 5.35 -12.51 -5.75
C PRO A 40 4.74 -11.12 -5.66
N CYS A 41 4.69 -10.59 -4.45
CA CYS A 41 4.12 -9.28 -4.13
C CYS A 41 5.13 -8.44 -3.34
N LEU A 42 5.07 -7.13 -3.55
CA LEU A 42 5.81 -6.15 -2.77
C LEU A 42 4.86 -5.01 -2.41
N THR A 43 4.53 -4.88 -1.14
CA THR A 43 3.73 -3.76 -0.63
C THR A 43 4.62 -2.77 0.10
N LYS A 44 4.17 -1.51 0.16
CA LYS A 44 4.91 -0.41 0.77
C LYS A 44 4.02 0.32 1.74
N TYR A 45 4.56 0.60 2.91
CA TYR A 45 3.85 1.34 3.97
C TYR A 45 4.70 2.50 4.45
N TYR A 46 4.05 3.57 4.85
CA TYR A 46 4.66 4.62 5.65
C TYR A 46 4.15 4.45 7.08
N VAL A 47 5.08 4.29 8.02
CA VAL A 47 4.78 3.99 9.42
C VAL A 47 5.33 5.12 10.26
N LYS A 48 4.51 5.66 11.16
CA LYS A 48 4.92 6.66 12.16
C LYS A 48 4.91 6.05 13.55
N ILE A 49 5.76 6.57 14.43
CA ILE A 49 5.71 6.29 15.86
C ILE A 49 4.90 7.42 16.50
N THR A 50 3.87 7.06 17.27
CA THR A 50 3.08 8.03 18.04
C THR A 50 3.85 8.50 19.27
N SER A 51 3.39 9.59 19.90
CA SER A 51 3.92 10.07 21.18
C SER A 51 3.86 9.03 22.32
N GLU A 52 3.01 8.02 22.17
CA GLU A 52 2.90 6.87 23.08
C GLU A 52 3.86 5.72 22.72
N GLY A 53 4.72 5.89 21.70
CA GLY A 53 5.65 4.87 21.23
C GLY A 53 5.00 3.76 20.40
N LYS A 54 3.79 3.94 19.90
CA LYS A 54 3.09 2.95 19.08
C LYS A 54 3.40 3.16 17.60
N TYR A 55 3.59 2.05 16.88
CA TYR A 55 3.73 2.05 15.42
C TYR A 55 2.38 2.07 14.74
N VAL A 56 2.15 3.03 13.85
CA VAL A 56 0.89 3.16 13.08
C VAL A 56 1.19 3.28 11.60
N ILE A 57 0.45 2.56 10.77
CA ILE A 57 0.48 2.76 9.32
C ILE A 57 -0.27 4.07 9.02
N TYR A 58 0.40 4.98 8.32
CA TYR A 58 -0.11 6.31 8.06
C TYR A 58 -0.67 6.40 6.64
N PHE A 59 -1.94 6.81 6.54
CA PHE A 59 -2.68 6.91 5.28
C PHE A 59 -3.15 8.34 4.94
N SER A 60 -2.88 9.29 5.83
CA SER A 60 -3.28 10.68 5.62
C SER A 60 -2.36 11.42 4.65
N ALA A 61 -2.71 12.65 4.31
CA ALA A 61 -1.86 13.50 3.48
C ALA A 61 -0.48 13.68 4.11
N LEU A 62 0.54 13.55 3.27
CA LEU A 62 1.95 13.68 3.64
C LEU A 62 2.39 15.12 3.43
N ASP A 63 3.27 15.62 4.28
CA ASP A 63 3.98 16.86 4.04
C ASP A 63 5.16 16.68 3.07
N ASN A 64 5.80 17.80 2.69
CA ASN A 64 6.90 17.76 1.72
C ASN A 64 8.12 16.98 2.21
N SER A 65 8.44 17.04 3.51
CA SER A 65 9.58 16.34 4.11
C SER A 65 9.34 14.83 4.11
N GLU A 66 8.11 14.42 4.41
CA GLU A 66 7.69 13.02 4.37
C GLU A 66 7.74 12.44 2.96
N VAL A 67 7.28 13.23 1.97
CA VAL A 67 7.35 12.86 0.54
C VAL A 67 8.81 12.74 0.09
N GLU A 68 9.67 13.66 0.49
CA GLU A 68 11.11 13.62 0.17
C GLU A 68 11.77 12.38 0.76
N PHE A 69 11.54 12.09 2.03
CA PHE A 69 12.04 10.88 2.67
C PHE A 69 11.58 9.61 1.95
N ILE A 70 10.28 9.51 1.63
CA ILE A 70 9.74 8.35 0.91
C ILE A 70 10.43 8.17 -0.45
N ASN A 71 10.66 9.27 -1.17
CA ASN A 71 11.33 9.23 -2.46
C ASN A 71 12.80 8.80 -2.35
N LEU A 72 13.50 9.23 -1.31
CA LEU A 72 14.87 8.79 -1.03
C LEU A 72 14.92 7.31 -0.63
N ALA A 73 14.04 6.88 0.25
CA ALA A 73 13.93 5.49 0.65
C ALA A 73 13.59 4.57 -0.54
N ASP A 74 12.68 5.01 -1.40
CA ASP A 74 12.30 4.25 -2.61
C ASP A 74 13.44 4.15 -3.64
N LYS A 75 14.49 5.00 -3.58
CA LYS A 75 15.70 4.98 -4.41
C LYS A 75 16.86 4.20 -3.80
N ASN A 76 16.74 3.75 -2.55
CA ASN A 76 17.77 2.94 -1.90
C ASN A 76 18.13 1.73 -2.75
N GLU A 77 19.44 1.41 -2.86
CA GLU A 77 19.94 0.36 -3.74
C GLU A 77 19.39 -1.03 -3.41
N GLU A 78 19.27 -1.36 -2.12
CA GLU A 78 18.71 -2.65 -1.70
C GLU A 78 17.24 -2.77 -2.07
N ILE A 79 16.50 -1.66 -1.92
CA ILE A 79 15.08 -1.61 -2.32
C ILE A 79 14.93 -1.68 -3.84
N GLN A 80 15.83 -1.08 -4.60
CA GLN A 80 15.83 -1.21 -6.06
C GLN A 80 16.12 -2.65 -6.50
N LYS A 81 17.08 -3.33 -5.87
CA LYS A 81 17.36 -4.75 -6.12
C LYS A 81 16.15 -5.62 -5.78
N LEU A 82 15.52 -5.38 -4.63
CA LEU A 82 14.29 -6.07 -4.21
C LEU A 82 13.16 -5.91 -5.23
N LYS A 83 12.94 -4.69 -5.73
CA LYS A 83 11.95 -4.42 -6.78
C LYS A 83 12.26 -5.19 -8.08
N GLN A 84 13.52 -5.20 -8.49
CA GLN A 84 13.95 -5.93 -9.69
C GLN A 84 13.75 -7.44 -9.54
N GLU A 85 14.07 -8.00 -8.38
CA GLU A 85 13.87 -9.42 -8.07
C GLU A 85 12.38 -9.80 -8.15
N VAL A 86 11.50 -9.02 -7.50
CA VAL A 86 10.06 -9.27 -7.54
C VAL A 86 9.50 -9.12 -8.96
N ASN A 87 9.92 -8.10 -9.71
CA ASN A 87 9.50 -7.90 -11.10
C ASN A 87 9.96 -9.03 -12.01
N LYS A 88 11.20 -9.50 -11.84
CA LYS A 88 11.73 -10.65 -12.60
C LYS A 88 10.92 -11.90 -12.30
N SER A 89 10.69 -12.20 -11.02
CA SER A 89 9.89 -13.36 -10.61
C SER A 89 8.45 -13.28 -11.15
N MET A 90 7.86 -12.09 -11.19
CA MET A 90 6.55 -11.86 -11.79
C MET A 90 6.57 -12.14 -13.29
N SER A 91 7.57 -11.66 -14.01
CA SER A 91 7.72 -11.92 -15.45
C SER A 91 7.88 -13.41 -15.74
N ASP A 92 8.69 -14.11 -14.96
CA ASP A 92 8.92 -15.55 -15.10
C ASP A 92 7.61 -16.34 -14.93
N ILE A 93 6.73 -15.92 -14.02
CA ILE A 93 5.42 -16.55 -13.81
C ILE A 93 4.47 -16.24 -14.97
N LEU A 94 4.44 -14.99 -15.45
CA LEU A 94 3.61 -14.60 -16.59
C LEU A 94 3.99 -15.34 -17.89
N GLU A 95 5.23 -15.80 -18.00
CA GLU A 95 5.66 -16.63 -19.13
C GLU A 95 5.26 -18.10 -18.97
N LYS A 96 5.28 -18.62 -17.74
CA LYS A 96 5.10 -20.06 -17.46
C LYS A 96 3.66 -20.45 -17.15
N ASP A 97 2.87 -19.54 -16.58
CA ASP A 97 1.48 -19.78 -16.14
C ASP A 97 0.50 -19.00 -17.02
N ALA A 98 -0.05 -19.68 -18.02
CA ALA A 98 -1.00 -19.08 -18.97
C ALA A 98 -2.29 -18.61 -18.29
N THR A 99 -2.75 -19.33 -17.26
CA THR A 99 -3.95 -18.99 -16.48
C THR A 99 -3.73 -17.70 -15.70
N PHE A 100 -2.57 -17.60 -15.04
CA PHE A 100 -2.20 -16.36 -14.35
C PHE A 100 -2.03 -15.19 -15.31
N LYS A 101 -1.42 -15.41 -16.48
CA LYS A 101 -1.28 -14.38 -17.52
C LYS A 101 -2.62 -13.81 -17.95
N GLN A 102 -3.61 -14.66 -18.22
CA GLN A 102 -4.97 -14.22 -18.58
C GLN A 102 -5.63 -13.41 -17.46
N TYR A 103 -5.53 -13.92 -16.21
CA TYR A 103 -6.04 -13.23 -15.04
C TYR A 103 -5.40 -11.84 -14.87
N TYR A 104 -4.08 -11.76 -14.97
CA TYR A 104 -3.32 -10.52 -14.85
C TYR A 104 -3.70 -9.50 -15.92
N GLN A 105 -3.82 -9.94 -17.18
CA GLN A 105 -4.26 -9.08 -18.29
C GLN A 105 -5.69 -8.54 -18.09
N LYS A 106 -6.60 -9.37 -17.59
CA LYS A 106 -7.96 -8.95 -17.26
C LYS A 106 -7.96 -7.88 -16.16
N MET A 107 -7.24 -8.13 -15.09
CA MET A 107 -7.10 -7.18 -13.97
C MET A 107 -6.49 -5.84 -14.44
N GLN A 108 -5.46 -5.87 -15.28
CA GLN A 108 -4.86 -4.66 -15.85
C GLN A 108 -5.85 -3.85 -16.71
N LYS A 109 -6.72 -4.51 -17.47
CA LYS A 109 -7.77 -3.83 -18.23
C LYS A 109 -8.80 -3.18 -17.31
N GLU A 110 -9.23 -3.86 -16.26
CA GLU A 110 -10.18 -3.34 -15.26
C GLU A 110 -9.62 -2.11 -14.52
N ILE A 111 -8.34 -2.17 -14.11
CA ILE A 111 -7.66 -1.02 -13.46
C ILE A 111 -7.59 0.18 -14.41
N LYS A 112 -7.23 -0.04 -15.68
CA LYS A 112 -7.18 1.03 -16.67
C LYS A 112 -8.56 1.63 -16.96
N ALA A 113 -9.60 0.79 -17.06
CA ALA A 113 -10.98 1.25 -17.24
C ALA A 113 -11.46 2.09 -16.04
N ALA A 114 -11.17 1.64 -14.81
CA ALA A 114 -11.48 2.40 -13.60
C ALA A 114 -10.75 3.75 -13.53
N ALA A 115 -9.50 3.81 -13.97
CA ALA A 115 -8.72 5.04 -14.02
C ALA A 115 -9.23 6.04 -15.08
N ASN A 116 -9.88 5.55 -16.14
CA ASN A 116 -10.45 6.37 -17.21
C ASN A 116 -11.92 6.75 -16.97
N GLY A 117 -12.49 6.49 -15.78
CA GLY A 117 -13.85 6.90 -15.40
C GLY A 117 -14.97 6.00 -15.92
N GLU A 118 -14.68 4.86 -16.51
CA GLU A 118 -15.68 3.85 -16.84
C GLU A 118 -15.90 2.93 -15.63
N SER A 119 -16.95 3.25 -14.86
CA SER A 119 -17.36 2.51 -13.67
C SER A 119 -17.93 1.15 -14.06
N SER A 120 -17.19 0.09 -13.79
CA SER A 120 -17.74 -1.26 -13.65
C SER A 120 -17.34 -1.82 -12.28
N SER A 121 -18.37 -2.11 -11.51
CA SER A 121 -18.34 -2.58 -10.13
C SER A 121 -17.60 -3.91 -9.99
N ALA A 122 -16.37 -3.88 -9.51
CA ALA A 122 -15.72 -5.01 -8.84
C ALA A 122 -14.48 -4.52 -8.07
N SER A 123 -14.49 -4.67 -6.75
CA SER A 123 -13.40 -4.31 -5.87
C SER A 123 -12.23 -5.31 -6.01
N PRO A 124 -11.04 -4.92 -6.42
CA PRO A 124 -9.87 -5.78 -6.34
C PRO A 124 -9.04 -5.46 -5.09
N ALA A 125 -8.97 -6.42 -4.19
CA ALA A 125 -7.91 -6.45 -3.20
C ALA A 125 -6.63 -6.94 -3.89
N ALA A 126 -5.67 -6.11 -3.99
CA ALA A 126 -4.23 -6.31 -4.11
C ALA A 126 -3.60 -5.39 -5.17
N SER A 127 -3.02 -4.32 -4.71
CA SER A 127 -2.10 -3.52 -5.53
C SER A 127 -0.73 -4.20 -5.52
N ALA A 128 -0.48 -5.02 -6.53
CA ALA A 128 0.85 -5.55 -6.78
C ALA A 128 1.52 -4.67 -7.85
N ALA A 129 2.69 -4.19 -7.53
CA ALA A 129 3.66 -3.50 -8.38
C ALA A 129 3.14 -2.26 -9.12
N ASN A 130 3.45 -1.09 -8.62
CA ASN A 130 3.22 0.12 -9.38
C ASN A 130 4.48 0.96 -9.56
N ASN A 131 4.83 1.15 -10.84
CA ASN A 131 5.67 2.23 -11.32
C ASN A 131 5.00 3.57 -11.00
N GLY A 132 5.79 4.48 -10.42
CA GLY A 132 5.31 5.78 -10.00
C GLY A 132 4.62 6.57 -11.10
N THR A 133 3.43 7.00 -10.79
CA THR A 133 2.84 8.22 -11.34
C THR A 133 1.82 8.72 -10.32
N ALA A 134 1.99 9.97 -9.93
CA ALA A 134 1.14 10.66 -9.00
C ALA A 134 -0.30 10.73 -9.52
N VAL A 135 -1.27 10.38 -8.68
CA VAL A 135 -2.67 10.68 -8.91
C VAL A 135 -3.16 11.66 -7.86
N PRO A 136 -3.83 12.75 -8.27
CA PRO A 136 -4.37 13.72 -7.32
C PRO A 136 -5.56 13.13 -6.58
N SER A 137 -5.48 13.19 -5.26
CA SER A 137 -6.56 12.82 -4.33
C SER A 137 -7.62 13.92 -4.32
N THR A 138 -8.80 13.62 -4.82
CA THR A 138 -10.01 14.38 -4.50
C THR A 138 -10.79 13.62 -3.44
N ALA A 139 -10.65 14.05 -2.19
CA ALA A 139 -11.50 13.60 -1.10
C ALA A 139 -12.79 14.45 -1.06
N PRO A 140 -13.97 13.88 -0.91
CA PRO A 140 -15.15 14.65 -0.52
C PRO A 140 -15.15 14.85 1.00
N SER A 141 -15.09 16.12 1.40
CA SER A 141 -15.33 16.59 2.75
C SER A 141 -16.82 16.43 3.09
N THR A 142 -17.12 15.64 4.10
CA THR A 142 -18.35 15.81 4.88
C THR A 142 -18.05 15.52 6.33
N ALA A 143 -17.87 16.58 7.09
CA ALA A 143 -17.94 16.56 8.54
C ALA A 143 -19.41 16.69 8.98
N PRO A 144 -19.86 15.99 10.01
CA PRO A 144 -20.94 16.49 10.83
C PRO A 144 -20.39 17.08 12.13
N SER A 145 -20.64 18.38 12.27
CA SER A 145 -20.61 19.07 13.55
C SER A 145 -21.70 18.50 14.47
N SER A 146 -21.32 18.19 15.70
CA SER A 146 -22.16 18.45 16.87
C SER A 146 -21.37 18.24 18.15
N VAL A 147 -21.04 19.34 18.79
CA VAL A 147 -20.71 19.43 20.22
C VAL A 147 -21.97 19.50 21.01
N PRO A 148 -22.10 18.90 22.17
CA PRO A 148 -22.85 19.51 23.26
C PRO A 148 -21.92 19.93 24.38
N SER A 149 -21.99 21.24 24.67
CA SER A 149 -21.66 21.85 25.96
C SER A 149 -22.48 21.27 27.10
N ALA A 150 -21.82 21.05 28.22
CA ALA A 150 -22.41 21.18 29.58
C ALA A 150 -21.23 21.32 30.53
N SER A 151 -20.90 22.47 31.00
CA SER A 151 -21.41 23.27 32.13
C SER A 151 -21.48 22.52 33.46
N SER A 152 -20.74 23.11 34.34
CA SER A 152 -20.91 23.36 35.76
C SER A 152 -20.05 22.59 36.74
N ALA A 153 -19.12 23.36 37.30
CA ALA A 153 -18.64 23.16 38.68
C ALA A 153 -19.76 23.48 39.67
N PRO A 154 -19.66 23.01 40.91
CA PRO A 154 -19.37 23.99 41.97
C PRO A 154 -18.32 23.52 42.99
N ALA A 155 -17.78 24.54 43.64
CA ALA A 155 -16.85 24.54 44.73
C ALA A 155 -17.42 24.13 46.10
N ALA A 156 -16.45 24.05 47.04
CA ALA A 156 -16.58 24.12 48.52
C ALA A 156 -16.64 22.74 49.23
N ASN A 157 -15.71 22.39 50.03
CA ASN A 157 -15.28 22.93 51.33
C ASN A 157 -13.94 22.28 51.73
#